data_d4c4e40ae13aae02cea3336b7e1eb5d1
#
_entry.id   d4c4e40ae13aae02cea3336b7e1eb5d1
#
_cell.length_a   1.000
_cell.length_b   1.000
_cell.length_c   1.000
_cell.angle_alpha   90.00
_cell.angle_beta   90.00
_cell.angle_gamma   90.00
#
_symmetry.space_group_name_H-M   'P 1'
#
loop_
_entity.id
_entity.type
_entity.pdbx_description
1 polymer ?
#
loop_
_entity_poly.entity_id
_entity_poly.type
_entity_poly.pdbx_seq_one_letter_code
_entity_poly.pdbx_strand_id
1 'polypeptide(L)'
;MEQQETKLPLEWLSSRRTPELHRLEALCRETAREHRCAQRRLQEVEEAMASEREKSCPEALPAASGPTQLEQLSRKLNAANAELRRYETRMFAYERTMLALRKENAELTARCEELRSELDKISTASLRLDVPSALPTV
;
A
#
# COMPACT_ATOMS: atom_id res chain seq x y z
N MET A 1 -14.51 22.98 -31.06
CA MET A 1 -14.70 23.28 -29.63
C MET A 1 -15.52 22.25 -28.86
N GLU A 2 -15.99 21.20 -29.48
CA GLU A 2 -16.85 20.19 -28.82
C GLU A 2 -16.13 18.93 -28.27
N GLN A 3 -14.81 18.90 -28.30
CA GLN A 3 -14.05 17.73 -27.87
C GLN A 3 -13.69 17.70 -26.37
N GLN A 4 -14.02 18.72 -25.60
CA GLN A 4 -13.69 18.79 -24.18
C GLN A 4 -14.71 18.15 -23.25
N GLU A 5 -15.97 18.00 -23.67
CA GLU A 5 -17.03 17.50 -22.77
C GLU A 5 -17.04 15.99 -22.59
N THR A 6 -16.46 15.22 -23.51
CA THR A 6 -16.41 13.74 -23.42
C THR A 6 -15.25 13.18 -22.60
N LYS A 7 -14.27 14.01 -22.24
CA LYS A 7 -13.13 13.59 -21.43
C LYS A 7 -13.39 13.60 -19.92
N LEU A 8 -14.27 14.46 -19.45
CA LEU A 8 -14.55 14.69 -18.04
C LEU A 8 -15.02 13.46 -17.23
N PRO A 9 -15.93 12.60 -17.70
CA PRO A 9 -16.39 11.49 -16.88
C PRO A 9 -15.38 10.35 -16.72
N LEU A 10 -14.48 10.14 -17.67
CA LEU A 10 -13.48 9.07 -17.63
C LEU A 10 -12.25 9.46 -16.78
N GLU A 11 -11.82 10.70 -16.86
CA GLU A 11 -10.77 11.25 -15.99
C GLU A 11 -11.26 11.34 -14.54
N TRP A 12 -12.53 11.59 -14.31
CA TRP A 12 -13.12 11.65 -12.98
C TRP A 12 -13.18 10.29 -12.30
N LEU A 13 -13.48 9.20 -13.01
CA LEU A 13 -13.45 7.83 -12.50
C LEU A 13 -12.02 7.36 -12.22
N SER A 14 -11.07 7.72 -13.06
CA SER A 14 -9.64 7.47 -12.86
C SER A 14 -9.08 8.29 -11.67
N SER A 15 -9.55 9.52 -11.51
CA SER A 15 -9.11 10.46 -10.47
C SER A 15 -9.55 10.07 -9.05
N ARG A 16 -10.64 9.34 -8.86
CA ARG A 16 -11.12 8.94 -7.52
C ARG A 16 -10.27 7.89 -6.83
N ARG A 17 -9.66 6.98 -7.57
CA ARG A 17 -8.86 5.88 -7.01
C ARG A 17 -7.40 6.25 -6.79
N THR A 18 -6.91 7.24 -7.48
CA THR A 18 -5.55 7.76 -7.30
C THR A 18 -5.31 8.31 -5.89
N PRO A 19 -6.23 9.10 -5.28
CA PRO A 19 -6.08 9.55 -3.89
C PRO A 19 -6.07 8.42 -2.88
N GLU A 20 -6.88 7.37 -3.06
CA GLU A 20 -6.88 6.20 -2.18
C GLU A 20 -5.57 5.43 -2.24
N LEU A 21 -5.03 5.26 -3.44
CA LEU A 21 -3.73 4.62 -3.65
C LEU A 21 -2.60 5.42 -2.99
N HIS A 22 -2.57 6.73 -3.16
CA HIS A 22 -1.60 7.62 -2.51
C HIS A 22 -1.71 7.58 -0.99
N ARG A 23 -2.93 7.54 -0.47
CA ARG A 23 -3.17 7.40 0.97
C ARG A 23 -2.62 6.07 1.50
N LEU A 24 -2.86 4.97 0.81
CA LEU A 24 -2.33 3.65 1.18
C LEU A 24 -0.80 3.60 1.10
N GLU A 25 -0.22 4.20 0.08
CA GLU A 25 1.23 4.32 -0.04
C GLU A 25 1.85 5.14 1.10
N ALA A 26 1.17 6.21 1.53
CA ALA A 26 1.59 6.99 2.70
C ALA A 26 1.50 6.17 3.98
N LEU A 27 0.40 5.44 4.20
CA LEU A 27 0.23 4.53 5.33
C LEU A 27 1.25 3.40 5.35
N CYS A 28 1.59 2.84 4.19
CA CYS A 28 2.65 1.84 4.07
C CYS A 28 4.02 2.40 4.47
N ARG A 29 4.34 3.61 4.03
CA ARG A 29 5.61 4.27 4.40
C ARG A 29 5.69 4.57 5.89
N GLU A 30 4.60 5.04 6.48
CA GLU A 30 4.49 5.30 7.91
C GLU A 30 4.65 3.99 8.72
N THR A 31 3.88 2.96 8.37
CA THR A 31 3.95 1.65 9.02
C THR A 31 5.35 1.02 8.87
N ALA A 32 6.01 1.20 7.73
CA ALA A 32 7.39 0.74 7.52
C ALA A 32 8.40 1.49 8.41
N ARG A 33 8.17 2.77 8.70
CA ARG A 33 9.00 3.52 9.66
C ARG A 33 8.78 3.02 11.08
N GLU A 34 7.55 2.80 11.48
CA GLU A 34 7.18 2.25 12.80
C GLU A 34 7.77 0.85 12.98
N HIS A 35 7.69 0.01 11.96
CA HIS A 35 8.30 -1.31 11.94
C HIS A 35 9.82 -1.26 12.16
N ARG A 36 10.52 -0.36 11.46
CA ARG A 36 11.96 -0.16 11.68
C ARG A 36 12.28 0.33 13.09
N CYS A 37 11.44 1.18 13.66
CA CYS A 37 11.61 1.62 15.05
C CYS A 37 11.39 0.46 16.03
N ALA A 38 10.38 -0.38 15.78
CA ALA A 38 10.10 -1.57 16.58
C ALA A 38 11.26 -2.59 16.50
N GLN A 39 11.84 -2.78 15.31
CA GLN A 39 13.01 -3.64 15.11
C GLN A 39 14.23 -3.14 15.92
N ARG A 40 14.49 -1.82 15.91
CA ARG A 40 15.59 -1.26 16.74
C ARG A 40 15.35 -1.49 18.22
N ARG A 41 14.15 -1.27 18.73
CA ARG A 41 13.80 -1.55 20.14
C ARG A 41 13.99 -3.01 20.49
N LEU A 42 13.60 -3.90 19.59
CA LEU A 42 13.82 -5.34 19.76
C LEU A 42 15.31 -5.65 19.88
N GLN A 43 16.12 -5.11 18.98
CA GLN A 43 17.57 -5.29 19.00
C GLN A 43 18.20 -4.74 20.28
N GLU A 44 17.79 -3.56 20.74
CA GLU A 44 18.25 -2.97 22.00
C GLU A 44 17.91 -3.87 23.20
N VAL A 45 16.73 -4.47 23.24
CA VAL A 45 16.32 -5.40 24.29
C VAL A 45 17.10 -6.70 24.22
N GLU A 46 17.34 -7.24 23.03
CA GLU A 46 18.16 -8.45 22.83
C GLU A 46 19.61 -8.24 23.28
N GLU A 47 20.20 -7.08 22.93
CA GLU A 47 21.54 -6.69 23.38
C GLU A 47 21.61 -6.52 24.91
N ALA A 48 20.58 -5.90 25.50
CA ALA A 48 20.48 -5.77 26.94
C ALA A 48 20.35 -7.12 27.63
N MET A 49 19.57 -8.05 27.07
CA MET A 49 19.45 -9.41 27.60
C MET A 49 20.76 -10.18 27.49
N ALA A 50 21.48 -10.05 26.39
CA ALA A 50 22.79 -10.69 26.22
C ALA A 50 23.79 -10.16 27.27
N SER A 51 23.82 -8.84 27.46
CA SER A 51 24.66 -8.19 28.48
C SER A 51 24.33 -8.65 29.89
N GLU A 52 23.07 -8.79 30.25
CA GLU A 52 22.65 -9.27 31.58
C GLU A 52 22.97 -10.74 31.76
N ARG A 53 22.89 -11.58 30.73
CA ARG A 53 23.31 -12.99 30.80
C ARG A 53 24.81 -13.14 31.06
N GLU A 54 25.61 -12.27 30.47
CA GLU A 54 27.07 -12.25 30.71
C GLU A 54 27.41 -11.81 32.13
N LYS A 55 26.63 -10.87 32.70
CA LYS A 55 26.82 -10.38 34.07
C LYS A 55 26.30 -11.33 35.15
N SER A 56 25.34 -12.20 34.84
CA SER A 56 24.80 -13.16 35.80
C SER A 56 25.81 -14.28 36.04
N CYS A 57 26.64 -14.11 37.05
CA CYS A 57 27.41 -15.23 37.60
C CYS A 57 26.46 -16.29 38.17
N PRO A 58 26.71 -17.61 37.93
CA PRO A 58 25.88 -18.68 38.41
C PRO A 58 25.85 -18.85 39.95
N GLU A 59 26.63 -18.10 40.67
CA GLU A 59 26.74 -18.14 42.17
C GLU A 59 25.87 -17.11 42.89
N ALA A 60 25.18 -16.22 42.16
CA ALA A 60 24.26 -15.28 42.80
C ALA A 60 22.99 -16.02 43.23
N LEU A 61 22.84 -16.29 44.51
CA LEU A 61 21.60 -16.72 45.13
C LEU A 61 20.50 -15.71 44.79
N PRO A 62 19.34 -16.14 44.27
CA PRO A 62 18.24 -15.21 44.00
C PRO A 62 17.76 -14.67 45.34
N ALA A 63 18.10 -13.42 45.63
CA ALA A 63 17.44 -12.67 46.69
C ALA A 63 15.98 -12.53 46.30
N ALA A 64 15.12 -13.14 47.12
CA ALA A 64 13.70 -13.21 46.90
C ALA A 64 13.04 -11.84 46.76
N SER A 65 11.88 -11.81 46.12
CA SER A 65 10.89 -10.76 46.02
C SER A 65 11.10 -9.72 44.90
N GLY A 66 10.63 -10.05 43.74
CA GLY A 66 10.46 -9.19 42.61
C GLY A 66 10.90 -9.86 41.30
N PRO A 67 10.36 -9.48 40.15
CA PRO A 67 10.82 -10.01 38.90
C PRO A 67 12.30 -9.66 38.72
N THR A 68 13.10 -10.66 38.39
CA THR A 68 14.51 -10.44 38.06
C THR A 68 14.62 -9.53 36.83
N GLN A 69 15.75 -8.86 36.68
CA GLN A 69 15.99 -8.00 35.53
C GLN A 69 15.84 -8.76 34.19
N LEU A 70 16.25 -10.04 34.18
CA LEU A 70 16.04 -10.92 33.03
C LEU A 70 14.56 -11.19 32.74
N GLU A 71 13.73 -11.37 33.75
CA GLU A 71 12.28 -11.53 33.57
C GLU A 71 11.65 -10.27 33.04
N GLN A 72 12.06 -9.10 33.52
CA GLN A 72 11.58 -7.82 33.00
C GLN A 72 11.98 -7.63 31.54
N LEU A 73 13.22 -7.93 31.16
CA LEU A 73 13.70 -7.88 29.78
C LEU A 73 12.99 -8.90 28.90
N SER A 74 12.73 -10.11 29.42
CA SER A 74 11.95 -11.11 28.68
C SER A 74 10.52 -10.65 28.39
N ARG A 75 9.87 -9.98 29.34
CA ARG A 75 8.54 -9.38 29.13
C ARG A 75 8.59 -8.27 28.08
N LYS A 76 9.61 -7.40 28.11
CA LYS A 76 9.82 -6.36 27.11
C LYS A 76 10.07 -6.96 25.72
N LEU A 77 10.87 -8.02 25.64
CA LEU A 77 11.12 -8.75 24.40
C LEU A 77 9.83 -9.32 23.81
N ASN A 78 9.02 -9.98 24.62
CA ASN A 78 7.74 -10.54 24.17
C ASN A 78 6.78 -9.45 23.72
N ALA A 79 6.73 -8.32 24.42
CA ALA A 79 5.92 -7.17 24.02
C ALA A 79 6.41 -6.56 22.69
N ALA A 80 7.71 -6.39 22.52
CA ALA A 80 8.32 -5.88 21.29
C ALA A 80 8.06 -6.83 20.11
N ASN A 81 8.18 -8.12 20.29
CA ASN A 81 7.86 -9.12 19.27
C ASN A 81 6.38 -9.10 18.88
N ALA A 82 5.48 -8.96 19.86
CA ALA A 82 4.04 -8.86 19.58
C ALA A 82 3.70 -7.58 18.79
N GLU A 83 4.34 -6.47 19.15
CA GLU A 83 4.20 -5.21 18.41
C GLU A 83 4.72 -5.32 16.97
N LEU A 84 5.89 -5.92 16.79
CA LEU A 84 6.49 -6.17 15.48
C LEU A 84 5.55 -6.98 14.57
N ARG A 85 4.98 -8.08 15.07
CA ARG A 85 4.02 -8.89 14.33
C ARG A 85 2.76 -8.12 13.94
N ARG A 86 2.31 -7.19 14.78
CA ARG A 86 1.16 -6.32 14.45
C ARG A 86 1.48 -5.40 13.28
N TYR A 87 2.68 -4.81 13.25
CA TYR A 87 3.12 -3.98 12.12
C TYR A 87 3.27 -4.80 10.85
N GLU A 88 3.89 -5.97 10.92
CA GLU A 88 4.03 -6.89 9.79
C GLU A 88 2.67 -7.28 9.18
N THR A 89 1.70 -7.60 10.03
CA THR A 89 0.34 -7.92 9.59
C THR A 89 -0.33 -6.75 8.90
N ARG A 90 -0.18 -5.52 9.41
CA ARG A 90 -0.70 -4.31 8.78
C ARG A 90 -0.03 -4.02 7.45
N MET A 91 1.30 -4.11 7.40
CA MET A 91 2.06 -3.91 6.16
C MET A 91 1.59 -4.88 5.08
N PHE A 92 1.46 -6.15 5.42
CA PHE A 92 0.98 -7.17 4.50
C PHE A 92 -0.44 -6.89 3.99
N ALA A 93 -1.35 -6.46 4.88
CA ALA A 93 -2.70 -6.08 4.51
C ALA A 93 -2.72 -4.87 3.57
N TYR A 94 -1.90 -3.84 3.82
CA TYR A 94 -1.81 -2.67 2.95
C TYR A 94 -1.21 -3.01 1.58
N GLU A 95 -0.15 -3.80 1.54
CA GLU A 95 0.47 -4.25 0.29
C GLU A 95 -0.52 -5.04 -0.57
N ARG A 96 -1.27 -5.94 0.05
CA ARG A 96 -2.31 -6.71 -0.63
C ARG A 96 -3.41 -5.82 -1.21
N THR A 97 -3.86 -4.83 -0.46
CA THR A 97 -4.86 -3.87 -0.92
C THR A 97 -4.32 -2.99 -2.05
N MET A 98 -3.09 -2.53 -1.96
CA MET A 98 -2.43 -1.76 -3.01
C MET A 98 -2.31 -2.56 -4.31
N LEU A 99 -1.92 -3.82 -4.23
CA LEU A 99 -1.84 -4.69 -5.40
C LEU A 99 -3.20 -4.88 -6.07
N ALA A 100 -4.25 -5.09 -5.28
CA ALA A 100 -5.62 -5.19 -5.78
C ALA A 100 -6.08 -3.90 -6.48
N LEU A 101 -5.83 -2.74 -5.88
CA LEU A 101 -6.18 -1.44 -6.46
C LEU A 101 -5.38 -1.13 -7.73
N ARG A 102 -4.10 -1.46 -7.77
CA ARG A 102 -3.26 -1.30 -8.97
C ARG A 102 -3.78 -2.15 -10.12
N LYS A 103 -4.13 -3.41 -9.84
CA LYS A 103 -4.73 -4.29 -10.82
C LYS A 103 -6.03 -3.73 -11.36
N GLU A 104 -6.93 -3.32 -10.48
CA GLU A 104 -8.21 -2.74 -10.85
C GLU A 104 -8.05 -1.44 -11.66
N ASN A 105 -7.11 -0.58 -11.29
CA ASN A 105 -6.79 0.63 -12.07
C ASN A 105 -6.28 0.30 -13.47
N ALA A 106 -5.43 -0.71 -13.60
CA ALA A 106 -4.93 -1.16 -14.90
C ALA A 106 -6.07 -1.71 -15.78
N GLU A 107 -6.95 -2.52 -15.22
CA GLU A 107 -8.12 -3.06 -15.92
C GLU A 107 -9.07 -1.94 -16.38
N LEU A 108 -9.33 -0.96 -15.52
CA LEU A 108 -10.17 0.20 -15.87
C LEU A 108 -9.52 1.08 -16.94
N THR A 109 -8.22 1.29 -16.88
CA THR A 109 -7.49 2.04 -17.89
C THR A 109 -7.58 1.36 -19.25
N ALA A 110 -7.34 0.05 -19.30
CA ALA A 110 -7.48 -0.74 -20.53
C ALA A 110 -8.90 -0.65 -21.09
N ARG A 111 -9.91 -0.76 -20.23
CA ARG A 111 -11.32 -0.64 -20.65
C ARG A 111 -11.66 0.75 -21.18
N CYS A 112 -11.13 1.79 -20.56
CA CYS A 112 -11.28 3.16 -21.07
C CYS A 112 -10.63 3.34 -22.45
N GLU A 113 -9.46 2.76 -22.67
CA GLU A 113 -8.77 2.81 -23.97
C GLU A 113 -9.56 2.06 -25.06
N GLU A 114 -10.10 0.88 -24.74
CA GLU A 114 -10.98 0.15 -25.66
C GLU A 114 -12.21 0.97 -26.05
N LEU A 115 -12.92 1.53 -25.07
CA LEU A 115 -14.10 2.35 -25.31
C LEU A 115 -13.78 3.61 -26.13
N ARG A 116 -12.65 4.25 -25.89
CA ARG A 116 -12.18 5.37 -26.71
C ARG A 116 -11.95 4.95 -28.15
N SER A 117 -11.29 3.81 -28.35
CA SER A 117 -11.06 3.26 -29.69
C SER A 117 -12.36 2.92 -30.41
N GLU A 118 -13.35 2.38 -29.70
CA GLU A 118 -14.68 2.10 -30.27
C GLU A 118 -15.41 3.39 -30.63
N LEU A 119 -15.37 4.42 -29.78
CA LEU A 119 -15.95 5.73 -30.05
C LEU A 119 -15.31 6.40 -31.27
N ASP A 120 -13.99 6.31 -31.39
CA ASP A 120 -13.26 6.86 -32.55
C ASP A 120 -13.65 6.15 -33.85
N LYS A 121 -13.85 4.84 -33.81
CA LYS A 121 -14.35 4.08 -34.98
C LYS A 121 -15.76 4.47 -35.38
N ILE A 122 -16.67 4.60 -34.41
CA ILE A 122 -18.05 5.04 -34.66
C ILE A 122 -18.07 6.47 -35.20
N SER A 123 -17.30 7.38 -34.61
CA SER A 123 -17.18 8.76 -35.06
C SER A 123 -16.65 8.85 -36.48
N THR A 124 -15.62 8.09 -36.84
CA THR A 124 -15.08 8.03 -38.20
C THR A 124 -16.07 7.44 -39.19
N ALA A 125 -16.83 6.42 -38.80
CA ALA A 125 -17.87 5.83 -39.64
C ALA A 125 -19.03 6.82 -39.86
N SER A 126 -19.47 7.57 -38.84
CA SER A 126 -20.48 8.62 -38.97
C SER A 126 -20.05 9.72 -39.92
N LEU A 127 -18.81 10.18 -39.82
CA LEU A 127 -18.27 11.20 -40.75
C LEU A 127 -18.23 10.74 -42.20
N ARG A 128 -18.02 9.44 -42.43
CA ARG A 128 -18.07 8.86 -43.80
C ARG A 128 -19.46 8.76 -44.34
N LEU A 129 -20.47 8.57 -43.52
CA LEU A 129 -21.88 8.51 -43.92
C LEU A 129 -22.47 9.89 -44.20
N ASP A 130 -21.95 10.94 -43.56
CA ASP A 130 -22.38 12.31 -43.71
C ASP A 130 -21.74 13.05 -44.94
N VAL A 131 -20.80 12.41 -45.61
CA VAL A 131 -20.30 12.93 -46.88
C VAL A 131 -21.41 12.85 -47.92
N PRO A 132 -22.00 13.99 -48.35
CA PRO A 132 -23.01 13.95 -49.41
C PRO A 132 -22.39 13.35 -50.65
N SER A 133 -22.93 12.22 -51.10
CA SER A 133 -22.58 11.71 -52.40
C SER A 133 -22.84 12.79 -53.39
N ALA A 134 -21.80 13.33 -54.02
CA ALA A 134 -21.92 14.29 -55.05
C ALA A 134 -22.83 13.70 -56.12
N LEU A 135 -24.05 14.23 -56.24
CA LEU A 135 -24.94 13.87 -57.31
C LEU A 135 -24.24 14.20 -58.64
N PRO A 136 -24.13 13.22 -59.53
CA PRO A 136 -23.57 13.53 -60.86
C PRO A 136 -24.43 14.58 -61.48
N THR A 137 -23.88 15.76 -61.64
CA THR A 137 -24.49 16.80 -62.52
C THR A 137 -24.45 16.30 -63.95
N VAL A 138 -25.60 15.98 -64.40
CA VAL A 138 -25.79 15.63 -65.81
C VAL A 138 -25.64 16.90 -66.66
#